data_df8c634163660ca0c49ebabcecb6ee5e
#
_entry.id   df8c634163660ca0c49ebabcecb6ee5e
#
_cell.length_a   1.000
_cell.length_b   1.000
_cell.length_c   1.000
_cell.angle_alpha   90.00
_cell.angle_beta   90.00
_cell.angle_gamma   90.00
#
_symmetry.space_group_name_H-M   'P 1'
#
loop_
_entity.id
_entity.type
_entity.pdbx_description
1 polymer ?
#
loop_
_entity_poly.entity_id
_entity_poly.type
_entity_poly.pdbx_seq_one_letter_code
_entity_poly.pdbx_strand_id
1 'polypeptide(L)'
;MDANQGWLVSIVDRVPPWDLDRAKSFAAACHINDVKWLEEPLDSRDYDGNAALKKASQVQISGAELNYGWDEIKIMFEKDCFDIYQPDATFAGGIAQVHQIIEMCHKKERLFSPHTWTNGIGFYINWNMVLADKNNQLPLEYPLEEPSWIPEFREGIIDPIIPDPNGILQPFSRPGLGFEINQNLLRKYGRRFFKLTETRLKLKVIREKGLKAALELKKRKEGNDQK
;
A
#
# COMPACT_ATOMS: atom_id res chain seq x y z
N MET A 1 1.49 -17.61 3.85
CA MET A 1 0.64 -18.21 2.79
C MET A 1 -0.42 -17.20 2.45
N ASP A 2 -0.45 -16.75 1.21
CA ASP A 2 -1.48 -15.83 0.73
C ASP A 2 -2.60 -16.62 0.05
N ALA A 3 -3.84 -16.36 0.42
CA ALA A 3 -5.05 -16.94 -0.15
C ALA A 3 -5.65 -16.07 -1.25
N ASN A 4 -5.26 -14.81 -1.35
CA ASN A 4 -5.72 -13.85 -2.36
C ASN A 4 -7.26 -13.78 -2.48
N GLN A 5 -7.98 -13.81 -1.36
CA GLN A 5 -9.43 -13.70 -1.31
C GLN A 5 -9.92 -12.30 -0.92
N GLY A 6 -8.99 -11.40 -0.61
CA GLY A 6 -9.29 -10.03 -0.17
C GLY A 6 -10.04 -9.20 -1.20
N TRP A 7 -9.96 -9.57 -2.48
CA TRP A 7 -10.59 -8.88 -3.59
C TRP A 7 -10.76 -9.81 -4.82
N LEU A 8 -11.60 -9.41 -5.78
CA LEU A 8 -11.83 -10.18 -7.01
C LEU A 8 -10.66 -10.02 -7.98
N VAL A 9 -9.77 -11.03 -8.01
CA VAL A 9 -8.58 -11.04 -8.89
C VAL A 9 -8.94 -11.48 -10.32
N SER A 10 -9.96 -12.31 -10.51
CA SER A 10 -10.22 -12.94 -11.80
C SER A 10 -11.04 -12.07 -12.75
N ILE A 11 -10.42 -11.73 -13.89
CA ILE A 11 -11.11 -11.09 -15.03
C ILE A 11 -11.78 -12.15 -15.93
N VAL A 12 -11.29 -13.40 -15.90
CA VAL A 12 -11.67 -14.45 -16.86
C VAL A 12 -12.63 -15.47 -16.24
N ASP A 13 -12.34 -15.93 -15.01
CA ASP A 13 -13.17 -16.88 -14.29
C ASP A 13 -13.63 -16.32 -12.94
N ARG A 14 -14.92 -16.28 -12.71
CA ARG A 14 -15.47 -15.92 -11.40
C ARG A 14 -15.43 -17.14 -10.49
N VAL A 15 -14.31 -17.33 -9.82
CA VAL A 15 -14.26 -18.27 -8.69
C VAL A 15 -14.99 -17.62 -7.51
N PRO A 16 -15.97 -18.30 -6.88
CA PRO A 16 -16.60 -17.76 -5.69
C PRO A 16 -15.54 -17.48 -4.61
N PRO A 17 -15.59 -16.32 -3.93
CA PRO A 17 -14.70 -16.07 -2.80
C PRO A 17 -14.94 -17.12 -1.71
N TRP A 18 -13.94 -17.33 -0.86
CA TRP A 18 -14.08 -18.25 0.26
C TRP A 18 -15.12 -17.71 1.25
N ASP A 19 -15.92 -18.64 1.77
CA ASP A 19 -16.72 -18.40 2.96
C ASP A 19 -15.91 -18.62 4.24
N LEU A 20 -16.51 -18.27 5.36
CA LEU A 20 -15.86 -18.38 6.68
C LEU A 20 -15.48 -19.82 7.03
N ASP A 21 -16.28 -20.82 6.64
CA ASP A 21 -16.02 -22.22 6.99
C ASP A 21 -14.83 -22.77 6.19
N ARG A 22 -14.73 -22.42 4.93
CA ARG A 22 -13.57 -22.73 4.09
C ARG A 22 -12.32 -22.05 4.63
N ALA A 23 -12.38 -20.77 4.98
CA ALA A 23 -11.28 -20.03 5.55
C ALA A 23 -10.77 -20.64 6.87
N LYS A 24 -11.68 -21.05 7.77
CA LYS A 24 -11.35 -21.77 9.01
C LYS A 24 -10.67 -23.09 8.75
N SER A 25 -11.23 -23.87 7.80
CA SER A 25 -10.64 -25.18 7.43
C SER A 25 -9.23 -25.03 6.88
N PHE A 26 -8.99 -24.01 6.05
CA PHE A 26 -7.68 -23.73 5.49
C PHE A 26 -6.71 -23.19 6.56
N ALA A 27 -7.17 -22.31 7.45
CA ALA A 27 -6.37 -21.83 8.59
C ALA A 27 -5.93 -22.99 9.50
N ALA A 28 -6.79 -23.97 9.74
CA ALA A 28 -6.42 -25.19 10.48
C ALA A 28 -5.34 -26.00 9.75
N ALA A 29 -5.44 -26.14 8.42
CA ALA A 29 -4.40 -26.79 7.62
C ALA A 29 -3.07 -26.02 7.65
N CYS A 30 -3.11 -24.68 7.60
CA CYS A 30 -1.94 -23.84 7.77
C CYS A 30 -1.25 -24.07 9.13
N HIS A 31 -2.03 -24.13 10.20
CA HIS A 31 -1.49 -24.41 11.55
C HIS A 31 -0.79 -25.78 11.63
N ILE A 32 -1.40 -26.84 11.10
CA ILE A 32 -0.80 -28.21 11.09
C ILE A 32 0.51 -28.24 10.30
N ASN A 33 0.67 -27.36 9.29
CA ASN A 33 1.85 -27.30 8.44
C ASN A 33 2.84 -26.17 8.81
N ASP A 34 2.78 -25.66 10.04
CA ASP A 34 3.69 -24.63 10.58
C ASP A 34 3.75 -23.33 9.75
N VAL A 35 2.69 -22.99 9.02
CA VAL A 35 2.56 -21.74 8.29
C VAL A 35 2.47 -20.59 9.33
N LYS A 36 3.27 -19.55 9.15
CA LYS A 36 3.37 -18.44 10.14
C LYS A 36 2.12 -17.58 10.18
N TRP A 37 1.60 -17.20 9.01
CA TRP A 37 0.32 -16.47 8.89
C TRP A 37 -0.41 -16.84 7.61
N LEU A 38 -1.72 -16.64 7.62
CA LEU A 38 -2.61 -16.76 6.47
C LEU A 38 -3.09 -15.36 6.07
N GLU A 39 -2.78 -14.97 4.84
CA GLU A 39 -3.05 -13.66 4.27
C GLU A 39 -4.32 -13.70 3.44
N GLU A 40 -5.14 -12.67 3.60
CA GLU A 40 -6.38 -12.41 2.86
C GLU A 40 -7.29 -13.62 2.62
N PRO A 41 -7.64 -14.39 3.66
CA PRO A 41 -8.48 -15.58 3.48
C PRO A 41 -9.96 -15.28 3.20
N LEU A 42 -10.41 -14.03 3.38
CA LEU A 42 -11.77 -13.56 3.13
C LEU A 42 -11.73 -12.18 2.44
N ASP A 43 -12.88 -11.77 1.87
CA ASP A 43 -13.04 -10.41 1.34
C ASP A 43 -12.57 -9.37 2.36
N SER A 44 -11.77 -8.41 1.93
CA SER A 44 -11.15 -7.39 2.80
C SER A 44 -12.17 -6.50 3.49
N ARG A 45 -13.43 -6.45 3.01
CA ARG A 45 -14.56 -5.71 3.59
C ARG A 45 -15.51 -6.57 4.40
N ASP A 46 -15.31 -7.88 4.43
CA ASP A 46 -16.01 -8.74 5.40
C ASP A 46 -15.36 -8.64 6.78
N TYR A 47 -15.55 -7.48 7.41
CA TYR A 47 -14.93 -7.18 8.71
C TYR A 47 -15.36 -8.15 9.81
N ASP A 48 -16.63 -8.56 9.81
CA ASP A 48 -17.16 -9.49 10.81
C ASP A 48 -16.63 -10.92 10.58
N GLY A 49 -16.56 -11.35 9.32
CA GLY A 49 -15.97 -12.62 8.93
C GLY A 49 -14.47 -12.70 9.29
N ASN A 50 -13.70 -11.66 8.97
CA ASN A 50 -12.28 -11.58 9.31
C ASN A 50 -12.05 -11.62 10.84
N ALA A 51 -12.83 -10.88 11.62
CA ALA A 51 -12.76 -10.90 13.07
C ALA A 51 -13.13 -12.27 13.65
N ALA A 52 -14.18 -12.92 13.13
CA ALA A 52 -14.59 -14.25 13.55
C ALA A 52 -13.54 -15.32 13.19
N LEU A 53 -12.93 -15.22 12.02
CA LEU A 53 -11.84 -16.10 11.60
C LEU A 53 -10.62 -15.95 12.50
N LYS A 54 -10.14 -14.72 12.71
CA LYS A 54 -9.01 -14.43 13.58
C LYS A 54 -9.22 -15.02 14.99
N LYS A 55 -10.40 -14.81 15.55
CA LYS A 55 -10.75 -15.34 16.89
C LYS A 55 -10.72 -16.87 16.97
N ALA A 56 -11.08 -17.56 15.86
CA ALA A 56 -11.15 -19.02 15.79
C ALA A 56 -9.84 -19.67 15.34
N SER A 57 -8.91 -18.91 14.77
CA SER A 57 -7.69 -19.41 14.17
C SER A 57 -6.56 -19.62 15.17
N GLN A 58 -5.74 -20.65 14.93
CA GLN A 58 -4.47 -20.89 15.62
C GLN A 58 -3.25 -20.38 14.82
N VAL A 59 -3.47 -19.98 13.57
CA VAL A 59 -2.48 -19.29 12.74
C VAL A 59 -2.82 -17.80 12.71
N GLN A 60 -1.82 -16.93 12.67
CA GLN A 60 -2.05 -15.49 12.55
C GLN A 60 -2.77 -15.15 11.24
N ILE A 61 -3.72 -14.24 11.29
CA ILE A 61 -4.45 -13.76 10.12
C ILE A 61 -3.94 -12.38 9.74
N SER A 62 -3.67 -12.17 8.46
CA SER A 62 -3.19 -10.90 7.92
C SER A 62 -4.04 -10.40 6.76
N GLY A 63 -3.93 -9.11 6.46
CA GLY A 63 -4.63 -8.47 5.36
C GLY A 63 -4.54 -6.95 5.41
N ALA A 64 -5.40 -6.28 4.65
CA ALA A 64 -5.53 -4.83 4.50
C ALA A 64 -4.65 -4.21 3.40
N GLU A 65 -4.18 -4.97 2.42
CA GLU A 65 -3.29 -4.48 1.36
C GLU A 65 -3.95 -3.44 0.44
N LEU A 66 -5.19 -3.68 0.02
CA LEU A 66 -5.92 -2.81 -0.92
C LEU A 66 -6.97 -1.91 -0.25
N ASN A 67 -6.98 -1.85 1.07
CA ASN A 67 -7.94 -1.02 1.79
C ASN A 67 -7.54 0.46 1.74
N TYR A 68 -8.53 1.29 1.43
CA TYR A 68 -8.28 2.70 1.14
C TYR A 68 -8.54 3.60 2.36
N GLY A 69 -7.48 4.29 2.79
CA GLY A 69 -7.58 5.33 3.79
C GLY A 69 -7.87 4.85 5.20
N TRP A 70 -7.91 5.83 6.12
CA TRP A 70 -8.05 5.55 7.55
C TRP A 70 -9.41 4.96 7.93
N ASP A 71 -10.47 5.35 7.25
CA ASP A 71 -11.83 4.96 7.68
C ASP A 71 -12.06 3.44 7.57
N GLU A 72 -11.58 2.80 6.50
CA GLU A 72 -11.66 1.34 6.35
C GLU A 72 -10.74 0.64 7.37
N ILE A 73 -9.51 1.08 7.51
CA ILE A 73 -8.53 0.51 8.45
C ILE A 73 -8.98 0.66 9.91
N LYS A 74 -9.57 1.79 10.25
CA LYS A 74 -10.10 2.04 11.60
C LYS A 74 -11.16 1.01 12.00
N ILE A 75 -12.09 0.68 11.09
CA ILE A 75 -13.11 -0.34 11.32
C ILE A 75 -12.46 -1.70 11.58
N MET A 76 -11.41 -2.04 10.85
CA MET A 76 -10.69 -3.29 11.05
C MET A 76 -10.04 -3.37 12.43
N PHE A 77 -9.47 -2.27 12.94
CA PHE A 77 -8.94 -2.20 14.30
C PHE A 77 -10.03 -2.26 15.38
N GLU A 78 -11.18 -1.62 15.13
CA GLU A 78 -12.31 -1.61 16.07
C GLU A 78 -12.93 -3.01 16.20
N LYS A 79 -13.00 -3.74 15.10
CA LYS A 79 -13.53 -5.11 15.04
C LYS A 79 -12.48 -6.19 15.33
N ASP A 80 -11.22 -5.82 15.43
CA ASP A 80 -10.08 -6.74 15.66
C ASP A 80 -9.94 -7.80 14.54
N CYS A 81 -9.91 -7.35 13.29
CA CYS A 81 -9.93 -8.24 12.12
C CYS A 81 -8.64 -9.04 11.90
N PHE A 82 -7.47 -8.46 12.21
CA PHE A 82 -6.18 -9.05 11.86
C PHE A 82 -5.18 -9.06 13.01
N ASP A 83 -4.26 -10.01 12.99
CA ASP A 83 -3.05 -10.04 13.82
C ASP A 83 -1.94 -9.21 13.20
N ILE A 84 -1.85 -9.23 11.86
CA ILE A 84 -0.86 -8.52 11.06
C ILE A 84 -1.58 -7.61 10.08
N TYR A 85 -1.29 -6.32 10.11
CA TYR A 85 -1.81 -5.34 9.17
C TYR A 85 -0.80 -5.13 8.05
N GLN A 86 -1.25 -5.25 6.79
CA GLN A 86 -0.42 -5.19 5.59
C GLN A 86 -0.80 -4.03 4.64
N PRO A 87 -0.98 -2.80 5.14
CA PRO A 87 -1.36 -1.69 4.27
C PRO A 87 -0.25 -1.41 3.25
N ASP A 88 -0.61 -1.19 2.00
CA ASP A 88 0.30 -0.61 1.02
C ASP A 88 0.15 0.91 1.02
N ALA A 89 1.24 1.65 1.19
CA ALA A 89 1.22 3.11 1.20
C ALA A 89 0.66 3.73 -0.09
N THR A 90 0.70 3.00 -1.21
CA THR A 90 0.14 3.46 -2.49
C THR A 90 -1.40 3.42 -2.52
N PHE A 91 -2.01 2.58 -1.68
CA PHE A 91 -3.47 2.44 -1.55
C PHE A 91 -3.99 3.03 -0.23
N ALA A 92 -3.29 2.81 0.87
CA ALA A 92 -3.73 3.20 2.21
C ALA A 92 -3.76 4.72 2.48
N GLY A 93 -3.35 5.55 1.52
CA GLY A 93 -3.38 7.02 1.65
C GLY A 93 -2.03 7.69 1.90
N GLY A 94 -0.92 6.96 1.70
CA GLY A 94 0.44 7.51 1.75
C GLY A 94 1.13 7.39 3.10
N ILE A 95 2.33 7.97 3.18
CA ILE A 95 3.26 7.84 4.31
C ILE A 95 2.62 8.20 5.66
N ALA A 96 1.93 9.34 5.73
CA ALA A 96 1.33 9.81 6.99
C ALA A 96 0.25 8.84 7.50
N GLN A 97 -0.52 8.26 6.58
CA GLN A 97 -1.56 7.31 6.92
C GLN A 97 -0.98 5.98 7.41
N VAL A 98 0.04 5.45 6.71
CA VAL A 98 0.70 4.21 7.14
C VAL A 98 1.40 4.40 8.47
N HIS A 99 2.01 5.56 8.74
CA HIS A 99 2.57 5.86 10.07
C HIS A 99 1.49 5.81 11.17
N GLN A 100 0.31 6.37 10.92
CA GLN A 100 -0.81 6.27 11.87
C GLN A 100 -1.26 4.81 12.07
N ILE A 101 -1.22 3.98 11.03
CA ILE A 101 -1.53 2.55 11.14
C ILE A 101 -0.49 1.83 12.01
N ILE A 102 0.80 2.11 11.83
CA ILE A 102 1.88 1.57 12.65
C ILE A 102 1.66 1.92 14.14
N GLU A 103 1.38 3.19 14.44
CA GLU A 103 1.08 3.62 15.82
C GLU A 103 -0.13 2.88 16.40
N MET A 104 -1.16 2.62 15.58
CA MET A 104 -2.32 1.87 16.03
C MET A 104 -2.00 0.38 16.23
N CYS A 105 -1.17 -0.22 15.37
CA CYS A 105 -0.66 -1.57 15.57
C CYS A 105 0.03 -1.70 16.94
N HIS A 106 0.94 -0.80 17.28
CA HIS A 106 1.60 -0.78 18.57
C HIS A 106 0.62 -0.64 19.74
N LYS A 107 -0.33 0.30 19.63
CA LYS A 107 -1.33 0.53 20.67
C LYS A 107 -2.25 -0.66 20.91
N LYS A 108 -2.51 -1.45 19.88
CA LYS A 108 -3.40 -2.61 19.91
C LYS A 108 -2.66 -3.94 20.01
N GLU A 109 -1.33 -3.91 20.18
CA GLU A 109 -0.48 -5.11 20.21
C GLU A 109 -0.68 -5.98 18.95
N ARG A 110 -0.73 -5.33 17.78
CA ARG A 110 -0.79 -5.95 16.46
C ARG A 110 0.52 -5.75 15.73
N LEU A 111 0.77 -6.60 14.74
CA LEU A 111 1.98 -6.54 13.93
C LEU A 111 1.73 -5.75 12.65
N PHE A 112 2.81 -5.21 12.10
CA PHE A 112 2.82 -4.48 10.85
C PHE A 112 3.83 -5.11 9.88
N SER A 113 3.41 -5.39 8.65
CA SER A 113 4.27 -5.80 7.54
C SER A 113 3.61 -5.35 6.24
N PRO A 114 4.05 -4.27 5.60
CA PRO A 114 3.31 -3.71 4.47
C PRO A 114 3.36 -4.64 3.26
N HIS A 115 2.27 -4.66 2.51
CA HIS A 115 2.25 -5.18 1.14
C HIS A 115 3.22 -4.37 0.27
N THR A 116 3.97 -5.04 -0.61
CA THR A 116 4.96 -4.39 -1.47
C THR A 116 4.88 -4.79 -2.95
N TRP A 117 3.88 -5.54 -3.33
CA TRP A 117 3.65 -5.95 -4.73
C TRP A 117 3.07 -4.79 -5.55
N THR A 118 3.89 -3.77 -5.77
CA THR A 118 3.51 -2.48 -6.33
C THR A 118 4.58 -1.96 -7.30
N ASN A 119 4.59 -0.66 -7.60
CA ASN A 119 5.64 -0.02 -8.41
C ASN A 119 6.90 0.29 -7.58
N GLY A 120 8.01 0.60 -8.26
CA GLY A 120 9.29 0.83 -7.60
C GLY A 120 9.28 1.96 -6.56
N ILE A 121 8.51 3.03 -6.78
CA ILE A 121 8.34 4.12 -5.81
C ILE A 121 7.56 3.62 -4.60
N GLY A 122 6.49 2.86 -4.81
CA GLY A 122 5.71 2.25 -3.74
C GLY A 122 6.55 1.32 -2.88
N PHE A 123 7.37 0.47 -3.50
CA PHE A 123 8.30 -0.38 -2.77
C PHE A 123 9.24 0.42 -1.85
N TYR A 124 9.86 1.51 -2.35
CA TYR A 124 10.70 2.39 -1.54
C TYR A 124 9.94 3.06 -0.40
N ILE A 125 8.68 3.47 -0.63
CA ILE A 125 7.85 4.06 0.42
C ILE A 125 7.57 3.02 1.51
N ASN A 126 7.10 1.83 1.15
CA ASN A 126 6.77 0.76 2.10
C ASN A 126 8.01 0.30 2.87
N TRP A 127 9.17 0.19 2.20
CA TRP A 127 10.44 -0.09 2.88
C TRP A 127 10.82 1.00 3.89
N ASN A 128 10.64 2.28 3.56
CA ASN A 128 10.87 3.37 4.52
C ASN A 128 9.92 3.28 5.72
N MET A 129 8.68 2.80 5.56
CA MET A 129 7.75 2.59 6.67
C MET A 129 8.22 1.47 7.59
N VAL A 130 8.75 0.37 7.03
CA VAL A 130 9.37 -0.70 7.81
C VAL A 130 10.59 -0.18 8.60
N LEU A 131 11.46 0.61 7.97
CA LEU A 131 12.61 1.22 8.64
C LEU A 131 12.22 2.22 9.75
N ALA A 132 11.07 2.88 9.61
CA ALA A 132 10.54 3.81 10.61
C ALA A 132 9.90 3.08 11.80
N ASP A 133 9.44 1.87 11.61
CA ASP A 133 8.88 1.03 12.68
C ASP A 133 9.99 0.35 13.49
N LYS A 134 10.38 1.00 14.60
CA LYS A 134 11.43 0.50 15.49
C LYS A 134 11.09 -0.84 16.16
N ASN A 135 9.83 -1.23 16.18
CA ASN A 135 9.33 -2.45 16.79
C ASN A 135 9.03 -3.54 15.76
N ASN A 136 9.32 -3.32 14.49
CA ASN A 136 9.05 -4.30 13.44
C ASN A 136 9.82 -5.59 13.69
N GLN A 137 9.09 -6.71 13.70
CA GLN A 137 9.61 -8.07 13.91
C GLN A 137 9.37 -8.99 12.71
N LEU A 138 8.71 -8.47 11.67
CA LEU A 138 8.32 -9.26 10.51
C LEU A 138 9.21 -8.96 9.31
N PRO A 139 9.43 -9.94 8.43
CA PRO A 139 10.10 -9.70 7.16
C PRO A 139 9.24 -8.80 6.27
N LEU A 140 9.90 -8.05 5.39
CA LEU A 140 9.24 -7.32 4.31
C LEU A 140 8.93 -8.31 3.18
N GLU A 141 7.75 -8.21 2.61
CA GLU A 141 7.43 -8.87 1.34
C GLU A 141 8.40 -8.36 0.25
N TYR A 142 9.00 -9.28 -0.52
CA TYR A 142 9.95 -8.94 -1.56
C TYR A 142 9.65 -9.72 -2.85
N PRO A 143 9.32 -9.05 -3.97
CA PRO A 143 9.05 -9.70 -5.25
C PRO A 143 10.34 -10.25 -5.85
N LEU A 144 10.43 -11.58 -5.97
CA LEU A 144 11.61 -12.30 -6.51
C LEU A 144 11.51 -12.66 -7.99
N GLU A 145 10.41 -12.33 -8.66
CA GLU A 145 10.19 -12.73 -10.06
C GLU A 145 11.19 -12.11 -11.03
N GLU A 146 11.77 -12.94 -11.88
CA GLU A 146 12.71 -12.54 -12.94
C GLU A 146 12.04 -12.56 -14.34
N PRO A 147 12.33 -11.61 -15.20
CA PRO A 147 13.00 -10.33 -14.94
C PRO A 147 12.14 -9.49 -13.98
N SER A 148 12.74 -8.79 -13.06
CA SER A 148 12.04 -7.98 -12.05
C SER A 148 10.74 -7.41 -12.62
N TRP A 149 9.58 -7.82 -12.09
CA TRP A 149 8.30 -7.41 -12.63
C TRP A 149 8.03 -5.91 -12.41
N ILE A 150 8.76 -5.29 -11.48
CA ILE A 150 8.72 -3.84 -11.22
C ILE A 150 9.40 -3.11 -12.38
N PRO A 151 8.64 -2.45 -13.30
CA PRO A 151 9.21 -1.85 -14.51
C PRO A 151 10.26 -0.78 -14.23
N GLU A 152 10.10 0.00 -13.15
CA GLU A 152 11.03 1.08 -12.78
C GLU A 152 12.43 0.55 -12.46
N PHE A 153 12.52 -0.64 -11.87
CA PHE A 153 13.78 -1.32 -11.58
C PHE A 153 14.35 -1.97 -12.84
N ARG A 154 13.53 -2.71 -13.58
CA ARG A 154 13.93 -3.37 -14.82
C ARG A 154 14.48 -2.41 -15.87
N GLU A 155 13.86 -1.26 -16.04
CA GLU A 155 14.25 -0.24 -17.00
C GLU A 155 15.34 0.71 -16.46
N GLY A 156 15.77 0.54 -15.20
CA GLY A 156 16.78 1.37 -14.56
C GLY A 156 16.33 2.81 -14.29
N ILE A 157 15.02 3.06 -14.23
CA ILE A 157 14.48 4.39 -13.90
C ILE A 157 14.78 4.77 -12.46
N ILE A 158 14.75 3.77 -11.58
CA ILE A 158 15.13 3.82 -10.17
C ILE A 158 16.05 2.63 -9.91
N ASP A 159 17.06 2.79 -9.08
CA ASP A 159 17.93 1.70 -8.68
C ASP A 159 17.13 0.62 -7.92
N PRO A 160 17.29 -0.66 -8.22
CA PRO A 160 16.61 -1.72 -7.48
C PRO A 160 17.17 -1.83 -6.05
N ILE A 161 16.30 -2.15 -5.12
CA ILE A 161 16.72 -2.58 -3.78
C ILE A 161 16.98 -4.07 -3.86
N ILE A 162 18.20 -4.49 -3.57
CA ILE A 162 18.62 -5.89 -3.67
C ILE A 162 19.01 -6.38 -2.27
N PRO A 163 18.43 -7.49 -1.79
CA PRO A 163 18.86 -8.09 -0.54
C PRO A 163 20.28 -8.68 -0.67
N ASP A 164 20.99 -8.70 0.43
CA ASP A 164 22.26 -9.40 0.51
C ASP A 164 22.07 -10.93 0.42
N PRO A 165 23.14 -11.74 0.35
CA PRO A 165 23.03 -13.22 0.29
C PRO A 165 22.29 -13.85 1.47
N ASN A 166 22.09 -13.16 2.58
CA ASN A 166 21.33 -13.58 3.75
C ASN A 166 19.87 -13.11 3.71
N GLY A 167 19.45 -12.45 2.63
CA GLY A 167 18.10 -11.90 2.50
C GLY A 167 17.87 -10.59 3.25
N ILE A 168 18.93 -9.89 3.65
CA ILE A 168 18.84 -8.63 4.41
C ILE A 168 18.88 -7.43 3.47
N LEU A 169 17.87 -6.57 3.57
CA LEU A 169 17.86 -5.26 2.91
C LEU A 169 18.59 -4.23 3.77
N GLN A 170 19.51 -3.50 3.16
CA GLN A 170 20.29 -2.47 3.85
C GLN A 170 19.53 -1.12 3.84
N PRO A 171 19.55 -0.37 4.96
CA PRO A 171 18.97 0.97 5.01
C PRO A 171 19.61 1.92 4.00
N PHE A 172 18.85 2.91 3.56
CA PHE A 172 19.36 3.91 2.63
C PHE A 172 20.30 4.90 3.31
N SER A 173 21.32 5.31 2.58
CA SER A 173 22.22 6.41 2.99
C SER A 173 21.80 7.78 2.42
N ARG A 174 20.94 7.80 1.40
CA ARG A 174 20.47 9.02 0.73
C ARG A 174 19.27 9.62 1.47
N PRO A 175 19.16 10.97 1.52
CA PRO A 175 18.01 11.63 2.13
C PRO A 175 16.73 11.40 1.32
N GLY A 176 15.57 11.71 1.92
CA GLY A 176 14.26 11.52 1.32
C GLY A 176 13.85 10.05 1.30
N LEU A 177 13.35 9.57 0.19
CA LEU A 177 12.96 8.16 0.02
C LEU A 177 14.13 7.22 -0.30
N GLY A 178 15.36 7.74 -0.39
CA GLY A 178 16.55 6.93 -0.58
C GLY A 178 16.91 6.64 -2.05
N PHE A 179 16.21 7.18 -3.03
CA PHE A 179 16.48 6.98 -4.46
C PHE A 179 16.54 8.28 -5.27
N GLU A 180 17.08 8.18 -6.47
CA GLU A 180 17.01 9.21 -7.50
C GLU A 180 16.37 8.64 -8.77
N ILE A 181 15.60 9.47 -9.46
CA ILE A 181 14.98 9.09 -10.73
C ILE A 181 15.92 9.42 -11.88
N ASN A 182 16.30 8.42 -12.68
CA ASN A 182 17.01 8.62 -13.93
C ASN A 182 16.08 9.30 -14.95
N GLN A 183 16.23 10.62 -15.11
CA GLN A 183 15.38 11.45 -15.95
C GLN A 183 15.44 11.08 -17.45
N ASN A 184 16.56 10.51 -17.91
CA ASN A 184 16.74 10.11 -19.30
C ASN A 184 15.94 8.82 -19.58
N LEU A 185 16.03 7.83 -18.69
CA LEU A 185 15.30 6.60 -18.80
C LEU A 185 13.81 6.81 -18.55
N LEU A 186 13.44 7.68 -17.61
CA LEU A 186 12.05 8.08 -17.44
C LEU A 186 11.47 8.73 -18.72
N ARG A 187 12.23 9.55 -19.43
CA ARG A 187 11.76 10.11 -20.72
C ARG A 187 11.67 9.06 -21.81
N LYS A 188 12.53 8.05 -21.79
CA LYS A 188 12.55 6.97 -22.79
C LYS A 188 11.40 5.98 -22.60
N TYR A 189 11.15 5.54 -21.38
CA TYR A 189 10.19 4.48 -21.07
C TYR A 189 8.89 4.98 -20.45
N GLY A 190 8.92 6.14 -19.77
CA GLY A 190 7.76 6.72 -19.14
C GLY A 190 6.77 7.32 -20.15
N ARG A 191 5.48 7.16 -19.86
CA ARG A 191 4.41 7.79 -20.63
C ARG A 191 3.76 8.92 -19.84
N ARG A 192 3.91 10.16 -20.35
CA ARG A 192 3.19 11.28 -19.74
C ARG A 192 1.70 11.20 -20.10
N PHE A 193 0.85 10.89 -19.15
CA PHE A 193 -0.61 10.86 -19.35
C PHE A 193 -1.28 12.20 -19.02
N PHE A 194 -0.64 13.06 -18.21
CA PHE A 194 -1.19 14.35 -17.80
C PHE A 194 -0.09 15.40 -17.65
N LYS A 195 -0.41 16.64 -18.03
CA LYS A 195 0.43 17.82 -17.77
C LYS A 195 -0.48 18.97 -17.33
N LEU A 196 -0.38 19.36 -16.07
CA LEU A 196 -1.02 20.59 -15.58
C LEU A 196 -0.16 21.79 -15.98
N THR A 197 -0.77 22.73 -16.72
CA THR A 197 -0.15 24.02 -17.03
C THR A 197 -1.03 25.13 -16.46
N GLU A 198 -0.45 26.33 -16.26
CA GLU A 198 -1.23 27.51 -15.81
C GLU A 198 -2.45 27.77 -16.70
N THR A 199 -2.26 27.64 -18.01
CA THR A 199 -3.35 27.82 -18.99
C THR A 199 -4.45 26.79 -18.79
N ARG A 200 -4.10 25.51 -18.64
CA ARG A 200 -5.08 24.44 -18.39
C ARG A 200 -5.80 24.64 -17.07
N LEU A 201 -5.06 25.06 -16.03
CA LEU A 201 -5.66 25.38 -14.74
C LEU A 201 -6.65 26.54 -14.83
N LYS A 202 -6.26 27.64 -15.49
CA LYS A 202 -7.14 28.79 -15.74
C LYS A 202 -8.39 28.38 -16.51
N LEU A 203 -8.24 27.59 -17.59
CA LEU A 203 -9.37 27.08 -18.38
C LEU A 203 -10.28 26.15 -17.54
N LYS A 204 -9.72 25.31 -16.69
CA LYS A 204 -10.48 24.45 -15.79
C LYS A 204 -11.30 25.28 -14.82
N VAL A 205 -10.70 26.28 -14.16
CA VAL A 205 -11.40 27.17 -13.24
C VAL A 205 -12.54 27.93 -13.96
N ILE A 206 -12.30 28.43 -15.16
CA ILE A 206 -13.35 29.11 -15.96
C ILE A 206 -14.49 28.15 -16.29
N ARG A 207 -14.17 26.92 -16.68
CA ARG A 207 -15.16 25.89 -17.03
C ARG A 207 -16.02 25.45 -15.84
N GLU A 208 -15.41 25.29 -14.67
CA GLU A 208 -16.07 24.75 -13.46
C GLU A 208 -16.76 25.85 -12.62
N LYS A 209 -16.18 27.05 -12.56
CA LYS A 209 -16.65 28.13 -11.67
C LYS A 209 -17.15 29.37 -12.40
N GLY A 210 -16.98 29.43 -13.72
CA GLY A 210 -17.32 30.58 -14.55
C GLY A 210 -16.25 31.67 -14.58
N LEU A 211 -16.31 32.52 -15.59
CA LEU A 211 -15.33 33.59 -15.86
C LEU A 211 -15.23 34.60 -14.72
N LYS A 212 -16.39 34.99 -14.11
CA LYS A 212 -16.43 35.96 -13.01
C LYS A 212 -15.63 35.45 -11.79
N ALA A 213 -15.84 34.21 -11.37
CA ALA A 213 -15.12 33.64 -10.25
C ALA A 213 -13.60 33.47 -10.55
N ALA A 214 -13.23 33.16 -11.79
CA ALA A 214 -11.83 33.12 -12.19
C ALA A 214 -11.13 34.47 -12.11
N LEU A 215 -11.81 35.56 -12.48
CA LEU A 215 -11.29 36.92 -12.38
C LEU A 215 -11.17 37.40 -10.92
N GLU A 216 -12.13 37.04 -10.06
CA GLU A 216 -12.05 37.34 -8.61
C GLU A 216 -10.87 36.61 -7.93
N LEU A 217 -10.63 35.36 -8.27
CA LEU A 217 -9.46 34.61 -7.78
C LEU A 217 -8.14 35.23 -8.21
N LYS A 218 -8.05 35.72 -9.45
CA LYS A 218 -6.87 36.42 -9.95
C LYS A 218 -6.61 37.70 -9.15
N LYS A 219 -7.65 38.54 -8.92
CA LYS A 219 -7.53 39.79 -8.13
C LYS A 219 -7.08 39.54 -6.69
N ARG A 220 -7.58 38.47 -6.03
CA ARG A 220 -7.16 38.10 -4.68
C ARG A 220 -5.69 37.70 -4.60
N LYS A 221 -5.17 36.99 -5.61
CA LYS A 221 -3.76 36.64 -5.68
C LYS A 221 -2.87 37.86 -5.83
N GLU A 222 -3.19 38.74 -6.78
CA GLU A 222 -2.45 40.00 -6.99
C GLU A 222 -2.50 40.97 -5.77
N GLY A 223 -3.55 40.93 -4.97
CA GLY A 223 -3.66 41.70 -3.74
C GLY A 223 -2.90 41.11 -2.54
N ASN A 224 -2.59 39.81 -2.56
CA ASN A 224 -1.77 39.17 -1.51
C ASN A 224 -0.27 39.26 -1.79
N ASP A 225 0.14 39.37 -3.06
CA ASP A 225 1.55 39.52 -3.44
C ASP A 225 2.08 40.95 -3.21
N GLN A 226 1.20 41.89 -2.79
CA GLN A 226 1.55 43.29 -2.44
C GLN A 226 1.58 43.57 -0.94
N LYS A 227 1.41 42.56 -0.09
CA LYS A 227 1.59 42.62 1.35
C LYS A 227 2.77 41.78 1.79
#